data_b9ef78299703cabddfbe53b16c3808ae
#
_entry.id   b9ef78299703cabddfbe53b16c3808ae
#
_cell.length_a   1.000
_cell.length_b   1.000
_cell.length_c   1.000
_cell.angle_alpha   90.00
_cell.angle_beta   90.00
_cell.angle_gamma   90.00
#
_symmetry.space_group_name_H-M   'P 1'
#
loop_
_entity.id
_entity.type
_entity.pdbx_description
1 polymer ?
#
loop_
_entity_poly.entity_id
_entity_poly.type
_entity_poly.pdbx_seq_one_letter_code
_entity_poly.pdbx_strand_id
1 'polypeptide(L)'
;MSTVEEILSTARARAAGQPYAGAVTPREAYELLHSAPRVKLIDVRTNAERDWVGRAVLPDGRHGAVQWSSYPGGAPNEQFVQQLAAVAEKDEVLLFLCRSGVRSRHAATLATEHGFLHSYDILEGFEGDKDAHGHRKTVGGWCQAGLPWLGA
;
A
#
# COMPACT_ATOMS: atom_id res chain seq x y z
N MET A 1 -14.79 18.03 -0.03
CA MET A 1 -13.44 17.50 -0.28
C MET A 1 -12.69 17.43 1.03
N SER A 2 -12.17 16.26 1.37
CA SER A 2 -11.46 16.08 2.63
C SER A 2 -10.06 16.68 2.57
N THR A 3 -9.61 17.26 3.66
CA THR A 3 -8.21 17.70 3.78
C THR A 3 -7.32 16.50 4.07
N VAL A 4 -6.01 16.67 3.89
CA VAL A 4 -5.02 15.64 4.22
C VAL A 4 -5.18 15.19 5.68
N GLU A 5 -5.31 16.15 6.61
CA GLU A 5 -5.43 15.81 8.03
C GLU A 5 -6.75 15.09 8.34
N GLU A 6 -7.83 15.44 7.68
CA GLU A 6 -9.10 14.74 7.87
C GLU A 6 -9.02 13.28 7.40
N ILE A 7 -8.38 13.05 6.26
CA ILE A 7 -8.17 11.68 5.74
C ILE A 7 -7.32 10.88 6.70
N LEU A 8 -6.22 11.42 7.18
CA LEU A 8 -5.31 10.73 8.11
C LEU A 8 -6.00 10.48 9.46
N SER A 9 -6.77 11.43 9.96
CA SER A 9 -7.51 11.26 11.21
C SER A 9 -8.54 10.13 11.10
N THR A 10 -9.29 10.10 10.01
CA THR A 10 -10.26 9.02 9.73
C THR A 10 -9.56 7.68 9.62
N ALA A 11 -8.41 7.65 8.94
CA ALA A 11 -7.64 6.43 8.77
C ALA A 11 -7.12 5.90 10.10
N ARG A 12 -6.65 6.77 10.98
CA ARG A 12 -6.17 6.37 12.31
C ARG A 12 -7.33 5.80 13.16
N ALA A 13 -8.49 6.42 13.10
CA ALA A 13 -9.67 5.93 13.84
C ALA A 13 -10.13 4.57 13.32
N ARG A 14 -10.07 4.36 12.00
CA ARG A 14 -10.47 3.11 11.37
C ARG A 14 -9.61 1.93 11.83
N ALA A 15 -8.34 2.15 12.10
CA ALA A 15 -7.40 1.13 12.51
C ALA A 15 -7.02 1.22 14.00
N ALA A 16 -7.85 1.85 14.83
CA ALA A 16 -7.58 1.97 16.25
C ALA A 16 -7.37 0.58 16.88
N GLY A 17 -6.29 0.45 17.66
CA GLY A 17 -5.92 -0.84 18.27
C GLY A 17 -5.05 -1.74 17.40
N GLN A 18 -4.80 -1.37 16.14
CA GLN A 18 -3.90 -2.12 15.27
C GLN A 18 -2.44 -1.70 15.50
N PRO A 19 -1.46 -2.58 15.18
CA PRO A 19 -0.04 -2.28 15.40
C PRO A 19 0.59 -1.40 14.30
N TYR A 20 -0.20 -0.63 13.60
CA TYR A 20 0.25 0.35 12.61
C TYR A 20 -0.65 1.59 12.69
N ALA A 21 -0.25 2.67 12.01
CA ALA A 21 -0.86 3.99 12.24
C ALA A 21 -2.32 4.10 11.83
N GLY A 22 -2.70 3.50 10.71
CA GLY A 22 -4.07 3.61 10.22
C GLY A 22 -4.30 2.82 8.96
N ALA A 23 -5.52 2.93 8.41
CA ALA A 23 -5.92 2.24 7.19
C ALA A 23 -6.68 3.22 6.29
N VAL A 24 -6.28 3.30 5.02
CA VAL A 24 -6.90 4.18 4.01
C VAL A 24 -7.57 3.35 2.94
N THR A 25 -8.62 3.89 2.33
CA THR A 25 -9.20 3.30 1.12
C THR A 25 -8.31 3.61 -0.08
N PRO A 26 -8.44 2.89 -1.20
CA PRO A 26 -7.68 3.23 -2.41
C PRO A 26 -7.88 4.69 -2.86
N ARG A 27 -9.09 5.22 -2.80
CA ARG A 27 -9.36 6.62 -3.18
C ARG A 27 -8.71 7.61 -2.23
N GLU A 28 -8.74 7.34 -0.93
CA GLU A 28 -8.04 8.17 0.06
C GLU A 28 -6.54 8.17 -0.17
N ALA A 29 -5.97 6.99 -0.46
CA ALA A 29 -4.55 6.86 -0.78
C ALA A 29 -4.19 7.72 -2.00
N TYR A 30 -4.97 7.63 -3.05
CA TYR A 30 -4.76 8.39 -4.28
C TYR A 30 -4.80 9.91 -3.99
N GLU A 31 -5.79 10.36 -3.22
CA GLU A 31 -5.90 11.77 -2.86
C GLU A 31 -4.70 12.26 -2.04
N LEU A 32 -4.26 11.48 -1.06
CA LEU A 32 -3.09 11.81 -0.25
C LEU A 32 -1.82 11.92 -1.11
N LEU A 33 -1.64 10.99 -2.05
CA LEU A 33 -0.47 10.95 -2.92
C LEU A 33 -0.41 12.15 -3.87
N HIS A 34 -1.55 12.76 -4.18
CA HIS A 34 -1.61 13.94 -5.05
C HIS A 34 -1.61 15.25 -4.27
N SER A 35 -1.97 15.23 -2.99
CA SER A 35 -2.18 16.45 -2.19
C SER A 35 -1.06 16.75 -1.20
N ALA A 36 -0.29 15.73 -0.79
CA ALA A 36 0.71 15.89 0.27
C ALA A 36 2.11 15.50 -0.23
N PRO A 37 3.14 16.35 0.01
CA PRO A 37 4.48 16.11 -0.55
C PRO A 37 5.27 15.00 0.14
N ARG A 38 4.93 14.65 1.38
CA ARG A 38 5.68 13.66 2.16
C ARG A 38 4.90 12.37 2.32
N VAL A 39 4.17 11.96 1.29
CA VAL A 39 3.41 10.71 1.26
C VAL A 39 3.94 9.85 0.12
N LYS A 40 4.22 8.58 0.41
CA LYS A 40 4.66 7.60 -0.60
C LYS A 40 3.81 6.33 -0.54
N LEU A 41 3.56 5.75 -1.70
CA LEU A 41 3.00 4.41 -1.81
C LEU A 41 4.15 3.41 -1.87
N ILE A 42 4.09 2.40 -1.01
CA ILE A 42 5.08 1.31 -1.01
C ILE A 42 4.37 0.03 -1.47
N ASP A 43 4.70 -0.40 -2.66
CA ASP A 43 4.14 -1.61 -3.25
C ASP A 43 4.93 -2.81 -2.72
N VAL A 44 4.28 -3.65 -1.91
CA VAL A 44 4.92 -4.80 -1.28
C VAL A 44 4.62 -6.11 -2.00
N ARG A 45 3.99 -6.03 -3.17
CA ARG A 45 3.75 -7.20 -4.02
C ARG A 45 5.09 -7.69 -4.59
N THR A 46 5.08 -8.91 -5.12
CA THR A 46 6.25 -9.45 -5.80
C THR A 46 6.52 -8.67 -7.09
N ASN A 47 7.77 -8.68 -7.55
CA ASN A 47 8.12 -8.08 -8.83
C ASN A 47 7.34 -8.76 -9.98
N ALA A 48 7.10 -10.07 -9.87
CA ALA A 48 6.30 -10.80 -10.84
C ALA A 48 4.88 -10.23 -10.95
N GLU A 49 4.24 -9.93 -9.83
CA GLU A 49 2.89 -9.32 -9.86
C GLU A 49 2.92 -7.94 -10.52
N ARG A 50 3.93 -7.12 -10.20
CA ARG A 50 4.07 -5.80 -10.82
C ARG A 50 4.31 -5.87 -12.32
N ASP A 51 5.06 -6.85 -12.76
CA ASP A 51 5.39 -7.04 -14.18
C ASP A 51 4.24 -7.67 -14.96
N TRP A 52 3.52 -8.62 -14.38
CA TRP A 52 2.52 -9.41 -15.08
C TRP A 52 1.08 -8.96 -14.86
N VAL A 53 0.76 -8.44 -13.70
CA VAL A 53 -0.60 -7.96 -13.37
C VAL A 53 -0.74 -6.48 -13.67
N GLY A 54 0.23 -5.69 -13.25
CA GLY A 54 0.20 -4.25 -13.44
C GLY A 54 0.65 -3.49 -12.21
N ARG A 55 0.65 -2.17 -12.33
CA ARG A 55 1.09 -1.29 -11.24
C ARG A 55 0.32 0.03 -11.24
N ALA A 56 0.22 0.66 -10.07
CA ALA A 56 -0.41 1.97 -9.93
C ALA A 56 0.40 3.04 -10.65
N VAL A 57 -0.28 4.02 -11.25
CA VAL A 57 0.35 5.19 -11.86
C VAL A 57 0.24 6.35 -10.89
N LEU A 58 1.39 6.92 -10.51
CA LEU A 58 1.48 7.98 -9.52
C LEU A 58 2.43 9.07 -9.98
N PRO A 59 2.36 10.28 -9.37
CA PRO A 59 3.35 11.32 -9.62
C PRO A 59 4.77 10.83 -9.31
N ASP A 60 5.76 11.40 -9.99
CA ASP A 60 7.15 11.03 -9.80
C ASP A 60 7.59 11.18 -8.34
N GLY A 61 8.37 10.21 -7.86
CA GLY A 61 8.91 10.21 -6.51
C GLY A 61 7.93 9.80 -5.43
N ARG A 62 6.71 9.40 -5.79
CA ARG A 62 5.68 9.00 -4.82
C ARG A 62 5.53 7.49 -4.69
N HIS A 63 6.31 6.71 -5.41
CA HIS A 63 6.17 5.26 -5.51
C HIS A 63 7.48 4.58 -5.18
N GLY A 64 7.44 3.62 -4.26
CA GLY A 64 8.54 2.71 -3.97
C GLY A 64 8.04 1.28 -4.07
N ALA A 65 8.96 0.35 -4.29
CA ALA A 65 8.64 -1.07 -4.37
C ALA A 65 9.62 -1.86 -3.54
N VAL A 66 9.09 -2.59 -2.55
CA VAL A 66 9.89 -3.47 -1.68
C VAL A 66 9.08 -4.74 -1.48
N GLN A 67 9.53 -5.85 -2.00
CA GLN A 67 8.79 -7.12 -1.87
C GLN A 67 8.68 -7.55 -0.42
N TRP A 68 7.47 -7.96 -0.01
CA TRP A 68 7.26 -8.62 1.28
C TRP A 68 7.75 -10.06 1.24
N SER A 69 7.51 -10.72 0.11
CA SER A 69 7.99 -12.07 -0.17
C SER A 69 8.35 -12.17 -1.64
N SER A 70 9.08 -13.20 -2.02
CA SER A 70 9.52 -13.37 -3.41
C SER A 70 8.69 -14.44 -4.13
N TYR A 71 8.66 -14.34 -5.45
CA TYR A 71 8.03 -15.31 -6.34
C TYR A 71 9.11 -15.95 -7.23
N PRO A 72 9.07 -17.24 -7.47
CA PRO A 72 8.14 -18.24 -6.92
C PRO A 72 8.54 -18.70 -5.51
N GLY A 73 7.65 -19.42 -4.84
CA GLY A 73 7.93 -20.04 -3.56
C GLY A 73 7.51 -19.27 -2.33
N GLY A 74 7.31 -17.95 -2.44
CA GLY A 74 6.81 -17.13 -1.35
C GLY A 74 7.76 -16.93 -0.17
N ALA A 75 9.06 -17.09 -0.38
CA ALA A 75 10.05 -16.91 0.69
C ALA A 75 9.99 -15.48 1.23
N PRO A 76 9.98 -15.29 2.58
CA PRO A 76 9.98 -13.95 3.16
C PRO A 76 11.22 -13.16 2.76
N ASN A 77 11.05 -11.86 2.56
CA ASN A 77 12.17 -10.96 2.27
C ASN A 77 12.81 -10.51 3.59
N GLU A 78 13.89 -11.14 3.98
CA GLU A 78 14.57 -10.83 5.24
C GLU A 78 15.23 -9.45 5.26
N GLN A 79 15.36 -8.82 4.10
CA GLN A 79 15.94 -7.48 3.97
C GLN A 79 14.89 -6.40 3.77
N PHE A 80 13.63 -6.69 4.09
CA PHE A 80 12.52 -5.76 3.86
C PHE A 80 12.78 -4.38 4.50
N VAL A 81 13.15 -4.35 5.78
CA VAL A 81 13.37 -3.09 6.50
C VAL A 81 14.54 -2.30 5.92
N GLN A 82 15.63 -2.97 5.56
CA GLN A 82 16.79 -2.32 4.96
C GLN A 82 16.45 -1.72 3.60
N GLN A 83 15.69 -2.45 2.78
CA GLN A 83 15.25 -1.97 1.47
C GLN A 83 14.24 -0.84 1.61
N LEU A 84 13.36 -0.90 2.59
CA LEU A 84 12.40 0.18 2.87
C LEU A 84 13.16 1.46 3.23
N ALA A 85 14.17 1.37 4.09
CA ALA A 85 14.97 2.52 4.49
C ALA A 85 15.73 3.16 3.31
N ALA A 86 15.96 2.41 2.24
CA ALA A 86 16.61 2.94 1.03
C ALA A 86 15.65 3.75 0.15
N VAL A 87 14.33 3.58 0.29
CA VAL A 87 13.33 4.24 -0.56
C VAL A 87 12.41 5.19 0.21
N ALA A 88 12.45 5.18 1.54
CA ALA A 88 11.56 5.99 2.37
C ALA A 88 12.26 6.49 3.62
N GLU A 89 11.80 7.61 4.14
CA GLU A 89 12.28 8.19 5.40
C GLU A 89 11.25 7.97 6.50
N LYS A 90 11.71 7.93 7.75
CA LYS A 90 10.85 7.60 8.89
C LYS A 90 9.79 8.65 9.20
N ASP A 91 9.99 9.89 8.76
CA ASP A 91 9.01 10.96 8.94
C ASP A 91 8.02 11.07 7.78
N GLU A 92 8.17 10.25 6.75
CA GLU A 92 7.20 10.22 5.66
C GLU A 92 5.98 9.37 6.02
N VAL A 93 4.83 9.71 5.43
CA VAL A 93 3.63 8.88 5.51
C VAL A 93 3.73 7.81 4.44
N LEU A 94 3.71 6.55 4.86
CA LEU A 94 3.85 5.40 3.97
C LEU A 94 2.53 4.66 3.85
N LEU A 95 2.10 4.43 2.60
CA LEU A 95 0.86 3.74 2.29
C LEU A 95 1.23 2.41 1.63
N PHE A 96 1.03 1.31 2.33
CA PHE A 96 1.46 -0.02 1.88
C PHE A 96 0.39 -0.68 1.04
N LEU A 97 0.77 -1.13 -0.16
CA LEU A 97 -0.12 -1.75 -1.14
C LEU A 97 0.29 -3.19 -1.42
N CYS A 98 -0.67 -4.11 -1.34
CA CYS A 98 -0.48 -5.49 -1.82
C CYS A 98 -1.64 -5.88 -2.74
N ARG A 99 -1.90 -7.17 -2.92
CA ARG A 99 -2.96 -7.60 -3.85
C ARG A 99 -4.36 -7.37 -3.29
N SER A 100 -4.59 -7.74 -2.03
CA SER A 100 -5.92 -7.66 -1.41
C SER A 100 -5.92 -7.11 0.02
N GLY A 101 -4.76 -6.76 0.59
CA GLY A 101 -4.67 -6.12 1.90
C GLY A 101 -4.04 -6.96 3.01
N VAL A 102 -3.61 -8.19 2.75
CA VAL A 102 -3.04 -9.07 3.80
C VAL A 102 -1.55 -8.78 4.03
N ARG A 103 -0.73 -8.85 2.99
CA ARG A 103 0.71 -8.60 3.10
C ARG A 103 1.01 -7.16 3.52
N SER A 104 0.20 -6.21 3.07
CA SER A 104 0.38 -4.80 3.41
C SER A 104 0.21 -4.52 4.89
N ARG A 105 -0.71 -5.21 5.57
CA ARG A 105 -0.88 -5.06 7.02
C ARG A 105 0.35 -5.58 7.77
N HIS A 106 0.91 -6.71 7.35
CA HIS A 106 2.14 -7.25 7.93
C HIS A 106 3.31 -6.30 7.68
N ALA A 107 3.41 -5.75 6.48
CA ALA A 107 4.46 -4.80 6.13
C ALA A 107 4.36 -3.52 6.95
N ALA A 108 3.16 -2.96 7.11
CA ALA A 108 2.94 -1.77 7.91
C ALA A 108 3.29 -2.02 9.38
N THR A 109 2.97 -3.19 9.91
CA THR A 109 3.30 -3.59 11.28
C THR A 109 4.81 -3.65 11.47
N LEU A 110 5.52 -4.34 10.60
CA LEU A 110 6.98 -4.46 10.68
C LEU A 110 7.66 -3.10 10.56
N ALA A 111 7.21 -2.29 9.61
CA ALA A 111 7.73 -0.93 9.43
C ALA A 111 7.57 -0.09 10.70
N THR A 112 6.39 -0.16 11.32
CA THR A 112 6.12 0.55 12.58
C THR A 112 7.06 0.10 13.68
N GLU A 113 7.30 -1.20 13.82
CA GLU A 113 8.23 -1.75 14.81
C GLU A 113 9.65 -1.23 14.63
N HIS A 114 10.02 -0.84 13.43
CA HIS A 114 11.35 -0.32 13.10
C HIS A 114 11.40 1.21 12.97
N GLY A 115 10.42 1.91 13.51
CA GLY A 115 10.45 3.36 13.63
C GLY A 115 9.77 4.14 12.51
N PHE A 116 9.17 3.47 11.52
CA PHE A 116 8.35 4.12 10.49
C PHE A 116 6.94 4.28 11.06
N LEU A 117 6.75 5.27 11.92
CA LEU A 117 5.55 5.40 12.75
C LEU A 117 4.31 5.86 11.98
N HIS A 118 4.48 6.37 10.75
CA HIS A 118 3.38 6.83 9.91
C HIS A 118 3.08 5.82 8.80
N SER A 119 3.01 4.54 9.17
CA SER A 119 2.77 3.42 8.24
C SER A 119 1.29 3.06 8.24
N TYR A 120 0.66 3.17 7.06
CA TYR A 120 -0.77 2.94 6.85
C TYR A 120 -0.98 1.77 5.89
N ASP A 121 -2.03 1.01 6.10
CA ASP A 121 -2.46 -0.03 5.18
C ASP A 121 -3.41 0.57 4.13
N ILE A 122 -3.23 0.20 2.85
CA ILE A 122 -4.23 0.48 1.82
C ILE A 122 -5.18 -0.70 1.80
N LEU A 123 -6.42 -0.45 2.22
CA LEU A 123 -7.47 -1.46 2.25
C LEU A 123 -7.74 -1.99 0.83
N GLU A 124 -8.14 -3.24 0.71
CA GLU A 124 -8.54 -3.88 -0.54
C GLU A 124 -7.38 -4.14 -1.51
N GLY A 125 -6.25 -3.45 -1.38
CA GLY A 125 -5.09 -3.66 -2.24
C GLY A 125 -5.27 -3.22 -3.69
N PHE A 126 -4.44 -3.76 -4.57
CA PHE A 126 -4.46 -3.41 -5.99
C PHE A 126 -5.61 -4.07 -6.74
N GLU A 127 -5.86 -5.35 -6.46
CA GLU A 127 -6.86 -6.15 -7.18
C GLU A 127 -8.13 -6.43 -6.38
N GLY A 128 -8.08 -6.25 -5.05
CA GLY A 128 -9.20 -6.57 -4.19
C GLY A 128 -9.38 -8.08 -3.99
N ASP A 129 -10.47 -8.42 -3.33
CA ASP A 129 -10.84 -9.81 -3.10
C ASP A 129 -11.47 -10.43 -4.34
N LYS A 130 -11.52 -11.76 -4.37
CA LYS A 130 -12.23 -12.49 -5.42
C LYS A 130 -13.74 -12.33 -5.26
N ASP A 131 -14.43 -12.22 -6.38
CA ASP A 131 -15.89 -12.25 -6.40
C ASP A 131 -16.41 -13.70 -6.34
N ALA A 132 -17.74 -13.88 -6.47
CA ALA A 132 -18.38 -15.19 -6.42
C ALA A 132 -17.94 -16.13 -7.56
N HIS A 133 -17.35 -15.57 -8.62
CA HIS A 133 -16.85 -16.34 -9.76
C HIS A 133 -15.33 -16.53 -9.74
N GLY A 134 -14.68 -16.13 -8.64
CA GLY A 134 -13.24 -16.25 -8.49
C GLY A 134 -12.44 -15.17 -9.21
N HIS A 135 -13.07 -14.09 -9.64
CA HIS A 135 -12.41 -12.99 -10.34
C HIS A 135 -12.04 -11.86 -9.39
N ARG A 136 -10.86 -11.27 -9.60
CA ARG A 136 -10.43 -10.07 -8.90
C ARG A 136 -10.70 -8.82 -9.73
N LYS A 137 -10.54 -7.65 -9.15
CA LYS A 137 -10.75 -6.33 -9.76
C LYS A 137 -12.22 -6.00 -9.99
N THR A 138 -13.13 -6.73 -9.35
CA THR A 138 -14.57 -6.57 -9.55
C THR A 138 -15.31 -6.08 -8.32
N VAL A 139 -14.85 -6.42 -7.10
CA VAL A 139 -15.55 -6.05 -5.86
C VAL A 139 -14.79 -5.03 -5.01
N GLY A 140 -13.52 -4.80 -5.30
CA GLY A 140 -12.74 -3.81 -4.57
C GLY A 140 -11.34 -3.63 -5.15
N GLY A 141 -10.57 -2.74 -4.54
CA GLY A 141 -9.18 -2.49 -4.88
C GLY A 141 -8.97 -1.27 -5.75
N TRP A 142 -7.68 -0.95 -5.95
CA TRP A 142 -7.23 0.20 -6.74
C TRP A 142 -7.82 0.19 -8.15
N CYS A 143 -7.76 -0.96 -8.83
CA CYS A 143 -8.25 -1.09 -10.20
C CYS A 143 -9.76 -0.91 -10.30
N GLN A 144 -10.50 -1.57 -9.40
CA GLN A 144 -11.97 -1.49 -9.39
C GLN A 144 -12.44 -0.06 -9.06
N ALA A 145 -11.70 0.66 -8.24
CA ALA A 145 -12.02 2.04 -7.90
C ALA A 145 -11.83 3.01 -9.08
N GLY A 146 -11.27 2.54 -10.21
CA GLY A 146 -11.07 3.37 -11.38
C GLY A 146 -9.84 4.26 -11.30
N LEU A 147 -8.92 3.99 -10.40
CA LEU A 147 -7.71 4.78 -10.24
C LEU A 147 -6.67 4.41 -11.28
N PRO A 148 -5.75 5.32 -11.64
CA PRO A 148 -4.80 5.07 -12.73
C PRO A 148 -3.89 3.87 -12.47
N TRP A 149 -3.77 2.97 -13.46
CA TRP A 149 -2.85 1.84 -13.41
C TRP A 149 -2.47 1.40 -14.82
N LEU A 150 -1.34 0.72 -14.94
CA LEU A 150 -0.85 0.15 -16.18
C LEU A 150 -0.82 -1.37 -16.05
N GLY A 151 -1.35 -2.06 -17.07
CA GLY A 151 -1.26 -3.51 -17.15
C GLY A 151 0.07 -3.97 -17.74
N ALA A 152 0.27 -5.26 -17.69
CA ALA A 152 1.46 -5.88 -18.28
C ALA A 152 1.27 -6.05 -19.80
#